data_362e96a6bcd46d7bcbd8a0d683a1813d
#
_entry.id   362e96a6bcd46d7bcbd8a0d683a1813d
#
_cell.length_a   1.000
_cell.length_b   1.000
_cell.length_c   1.000
_cell.angle_alpha   90.00
_cell.angle_beta   90.00
_cell.angle_gamma   90.00
#
_symmetry.space_group_name_H-M   'P 1'
#
loop_
_entity.id
_entity.type
_entity.pdbx_description
1 polymer ?
#
loop_
_entity_poly.entity_id
_entity_poly.type
_entity_poly.pdbx_seq_one_letter_code
_entity_poly.pdbx_strand_id
1 'polypeptide(L)'
;MLDHDEIVRLYGPWAARTPLDAAELLAGYDRPWWIAGGWAIEAFTGVPRAHGDVDPSIPRSDVGALRRHLDGRLDVWEAHSGTLRPLLDGDDEVTDECENLWLRPSGAEPWEYDVILMHTTPTTWTFKRDARISRPLADILWERDGIRYLRPEVQLLHKARALRPQDRADFHACAPLLDDAARTWLVDALELAHPHHPWLESLR
;
A
#
# COMPACT_ATOMS: atom_id res chain seq x y z
N MET A 1 11.51 -1.57 13.66
CA MET A 1 10.16 -1.29 13.12
C MET A 1 9.21 -1.88 14.13
N LEU A 2 8.21 -1.12 14.60
CA LEU A 2 7.20 -1.61 15.54
C LEU A 2 6.40 -2.76 14.89
N ASP A 3 6.05 -3.76 15.67
CA ASP A 3 5.10 -4.79 15.23
C ASP A 3 3.65 -4.30 15.40
N HIS A 4 2.68 -5.12 14.96
CA HIS A 4 1.27 -4.72 15.01
C HIS A 4 0.77 -4.48 16.43
N ASP A 5 1.16 -5.32 17.39
CA ASP A 5 0.72 -5.21 18.80
C ASP A 5 1.30 -3.95 19.44
N GLU A 6 2.55 -3.60 19.12
CA GLU A 6 3.17 -2.34 19.55
C GLU A 6 2.47 -1.12 18.96
N ILE A 7 2.07 -1.18 17.67
CA ILE A 7 1.31 -0.12 17.01
C ILE A 7 -0.05 0.07 17.70
N VAL A 8 -0.79 -1.02 17.92
CA VAL A 8 -2.09 -0.97 18.63
C VAL A 8 -1.94 -0.39 20.03
N ARG A 9 -0.92 -0.83 20.78
CA ARG A 9 -0.66 -0.34 22.13
C ARG A 9 -0.34 1.16 22.19
N LEU A 10 0.39 1.68 21.19
CA LEU A 10 0.86 3.07 21.19
C LEU A 10 -0.12 4.04 20.54
N TYR A 11 -0.81 3.61 19.50
CA TYR A 11 -1.61 4.48 18.62
C TYR A 11 -3.11 4.15 18.62
N GLY A 12 -3.50 3.07 19.26
CA GLY A 12 -4.89 2.61 19.34
C GLY A 12 -5.21 1.46 18.39
N PRO A 13 -6.41 0.87 18.56
CA PRO A 13 -6.82 -0.32 17.81
C PRO A 13 -7.15 -0.01 16.35
N TRP A 14 -7.17 -1.09 15.54
CA TRP A 14 -7.60 -1.08 14.15
C TRP A 14 -8.91 -1.84 13.99
N ALA A 15 -9.82 -1.30 13.19
CA ALA A 15 -11.01 -1.99 12.75
C ALA A 15 -10.65 -2.96 11.62
N ALA A 16 -11.26 -4.14 11.64
CA ALA A 16 -11.10 -5.11 10.56
C ALA A 16 -11.88 -4.63 9.32
N ARG A 17 -11.18 -4.00 8.39
CA ARG A 17 -11.70 -3.56 7.11
C ARG A 17 -11.17 -4.44 5.98
N THR A 18 -11.92 -4.52 4.89
CA THR A 18 -11.64 -5.34 3.71
C THR A 18 -11.49 -4.48 2.46
N PRO A 19 -11.00 -5.04 1.33
CA PRO A 19 -11.05 -4.35 0.04
C PRO A 19 -12.44 -3.89 -0.40
N LEU A 20 -13.51 -4.60 -0.02
CA LEU A 20 -14.89 -4.19 -0.30
C LEU A 20 -15.28 -2.95 0.49
N ASP A 21 -14.94 -2.88 1.79
CA ASP A 21 -15.15 -1.68 2.60
C ASP A 21 -14.43 -0.46 2.00
N ALA A 22 -13.20 -0.66 1.51
CA ALA A 22 -12.44 0.40 0.84
C ALA A 22 -13.11 0.82 -0.49
N ALA A 23 -13.66 -0.12 -1.26
CA ALA A 23 -14.39 0.17 -2.48
C ALA A 23 -15.69 0.95 -2.20
N GLU A 24 -16.39 0.64 -1.12
CA GLU A 24 -17.58 1.37 -0.66
C GLU A 24 -17.20 2.78 -0.20
N LEU A 25 -16.12 2.92 0.59
CA LEU A 25 -15.61 4.21 1.05
C LEU A 25 -15.26 5.13 -0.12
N LEU A 26 -14.60 4.59 -1.14
CA LEU A 26 -14.11 5.32 -2.32
C LEU A 26 -15.10 5.31 -3.48
N ALA A 27 -16.35 4.88 -3.26
CA ALA A 27 -17.41 5.00 -4.28
C ALA A 27 -17.63 6.48 -4.64
N GLY A 28 -17.54 6.79 -5.95
CA GLY A 28 -17.62 8.17 -6.44
C GLY A 28 -16.36 9.02 -6.31
N TYR A 29 -15.28 8.48 -5.77
CA TYR A 29 -13.98 9.14 -5.82
C TYR A 29 -13.46 9.17 -7.27
N ASP A 30 -13.15 10.35 -7.78
CA ASP A 30 -12.88 10.60 -9.20
C ASP A 30 -11.39 10.46 -9.59
N ARG A 31 -10.54 10.02 -8.64
CA ARG A 31 -9.10 9.85 -8.87
C ARG A 31 -8.71 8.37 -8.83
N PRO A 32 -7.54 8.01 -9.39
CA PRO A 32 -7.03 6.64 -9.31
C PRO A 32 -6.83 6.18 -7.87
N TRP A 33 -7.27 4.96 -7.56
CA TRP A 33 -6.96 4.27 -6.33
C TRP A 33 -6.88 2.76 -6.58
N TRP A 34 -6.21 2.04 -5.70
CA TRP A 34 -6.06 0.58 -5.75
C TRP A 34 -5.72 0.03 -4.38
N ILE A 35 -5.85 -1.27 -4.18
CA ILE A 35 -5.45 -1.97 -2.97
C ILE A 35 -4.00 -2.45 -3.13
N ALA A 36 -3.18 -2.22 -2.11
CA ALA A 36 -1.83 -2.73 -1.96
C ALA A 36 -1.73 -3.72 -0.78
N GLY A 37 -0.52 -3.87 -0.23
CA GLY A 37 -0.29 -4.63 0.99
C GLY A 37 -0.58 -6.12 0.89
N GLY A 38 -1.03 -6.66 2.00
CA GLY A 38 -1.33 -8.08 2.11
C GLY A 38 -2.55 -8.51 1.33
N TRP A 39 -3.54 -7.66 1.23
CA TRP A 39 -4.75 -7.93 0.47
C TRP A 39 -4.49 -8.03 -1.04
N ALA A 40 -3.51 -7.30 -1.58
CA ALA A 40 -3.12 -7.45 -2.98
C ALA A 40 -2.47 -8.82 -3.25
N ILE A 41 -1.70 -9.34 -2.30
CA ILE A 41 -1.13 -10.70 -2.36
C ILE A 41 -2.23 -11.75 -2.26
N GLU A 42 -3.16 -11.63 -1.30
CA GLU A 42 -4.28 -12.56 -1.15
C GLU A 42 -5.16 -12.57 -2.40
N ALA A 43 -5.49 -11.41 -2.94
CA ALA A 43 -6.28 -11.32 -4.17
C ALA A 43 -5.61 -12.05 -5.34
N PHE A 44 -4.28 -11.98 -5.47
CA PHE A 44 -3.53 -12.64 -6.53
C PHE A 44 -3.42 -14.15 -6.31
N THR A 45 -3.04 -14.56 -5.11
CA THR A 45 -2.76 -15.97 -4.79
C THR A 45 -4.02 -16.81 -4.54
N GLY A 46 -5.10 -16.17 -4.10
CA GLY A 46 -6.30 -16.84 -3.62
C GLY A 46 -6.10 -17.56 -2.27
N VAL A 47 -4.97 -17.32 -1.58
CA VAL A 47 -4.64 -17.94 -0.29
C VAL A 47 -5.02 -17.00 0.84
N PRO A 48 -6.07 -17.27 1.62
CA PRO A 48 -6.49 -16.45 2.74
C PRO A 48 -5.42 -16.38 3.84
N ARG A 49 -5.27 -15.22 4.46
CA ARG A 49 -4.45 -15.02 5.65
C ARG A 49 -5.04 -13.98 6.60
N ALA A 50 -4.48 -13.87 7.81
CA ALA A 50 -4.83 -12.79 8.72
C ALA A 50 -4.30 -11.44 8.22
N HIS A 51 -5.14 -10.40 8.32
CA HIS A 51 -4.81 -9.01 8.02
C HIS A 51 -5.01 -8.16 9.26
N GLY A 52 -4.06 -7.25 9.53
CA GLY A 52 -4.16 -6.27 10.60
C GLY A 52 -4.83 -4.97 10.16
N ASP A 53 -4.80 -4.71 8.86
CA ASP A 53 -5.24 -3.47 8.21
C ASP A 53 -5.65 -3.74 6.75
N VAL A 54 -6.16 -2.70 6.09
CA VAL A 54 -6.31 -2.66 4.64
C VAL A 54 -5.59 -1.41 4.12
N ASP A 55 -4.86 -1.59 3.02
CA ASP A 55 -3.95 -0.61 2.42
C ASP A 55 -4.50 -0.05 1.09
N PRO A 56 -5.55 0.81 1.06
CA PRO A 56 -5.86 1.57 -0.13
C PRO A 56 -4.65 2.45 -0.51
N SER A 57 -4.41 2.61 -1.78
CA SER A 57 -3.29 3.41 -2.26
C SER A 57 -3.76 4.44 -3.27
N ILE A 58 -3.19 5.63 -3.22
CA ILE A 58 -3.48 6.74 -4.13
C ILE A 58 -2.19 7.39 -4.62
N PRO A 59 -2.23 8.14 -5.74
CA PRO A 59 -1.19 9.11 -6.05
C PRO A 59 -1.01 10.12 -4.91
N ARG A 60 0.23 10.40 -4.53
CA ARG A 60 0.54 11.38 -3.49
C ARG A 60 -0.05 12.77 -3.79
N SER A 61 -0.13 13.16 -5.05
CA SER A 61 -0.73 14.41 -5.50
C SER A 61 -2.23 14.53 -5.22
N ASP A 62 -2.89 13.42 -4.90
CA ASP A 62 -4.35 13.37 -4.78
C ASP A 62 -4.83 13.43 -3.31
N VAL A 63 -3.94 13.73 -2.35
CA VAL A 63 -4.29 13.85 -0.91
C VAL A 63 -5.42 14.85 -0.70
N GLY A 64 -5.33 16.06 -1.28
CA GLY A 64 -6.40 17.05 -1.16
C GLY A 64 -7.74 16.58 -1.77
N ALA A 65 -7.70 15.81 -2.86
CA ALA A 65 -8.91 15.22 -3.45
C ALA A 65 -9.51 14.13 -2.53
N LEU A 66 -8.67 13.28 -1.94
CA LEU A 66 -9.11 12.27 -0.96
C LEU A 66 -9.77 12.94 0.25
N ARG A 67 -9.16 13.97 0.82
CA ARG A 67 -9.69 14.68 1.97
C ARG A 67 -11.08 15.27 1.67
N ARG A 68 -11.25 15.94 0.54
CA ARG A 68 -12.56 16.45 0.12
C ARG A 68 -13.61 15.35 -0.07
N HIS A 69 -13.19 14.19 -0.59
CA HIS A 69 -14.07 13.02 -0.74
C HIS A 69 -14.51 12.44 0.62
N LEU A 70 -13.63 12.48 1.62
CA LEU A 70 -13.86 11.94 2.96
C LEU A 70 -14.50 12.95 3.93
N ASP A 71 -14.64 14.20 3.53
CA ASP A 71 -15.14 15.28 4.39
C ASP A 71 -16.42 14.91 5.16
N GLY A 72 -16.39 15.14 6.46
CA GLY A 72 -17.47 14.78 7.38
C GLY A 72 -17.67 13.27 7.63
N ARG A 73 -16.82 12.39 7.04
CA ARG A 73 -16.91 10.93 7.23
C ARG A 73 -15.75 10.38 8.04
N LEU A 74 -14.51 10.74 7.72
CA LEU A 74 -13.31 10.27 8.38
C LEU A 74 -12.32 11.41 8.57
N ASP A 75 -11.69 11.45 9.75
CA ASP A 75 -10.52 12.26 10.02
C ASP A 75 -9.30 11.66 9.33
N VAL A 76 -8.50 12.51 8.69
CA VAL A 76 -7.29 12.11 7.97
C VAL A 76 -6.06 12.55 8.75
N TRP A 77 -5.13 11.64 8.98
CA TRP A 77 -3.90 11.87 9.74
C TRP A 77 -2.67 11.48 8.94
N GLU A 78 -1.66 12.35 8.88
CA GLU A 78 -0.32 11.94 8.46
C GLU A 78 0.25 10.93 9.45
N ALA A 79 0.79 9.83 8.91
CA ALA A 79 1.53 8.83 9.68
C ALA A 79 2.96 8.74 9.16
N HIS A 80 3.92 9.25 9.95
CA HIS A 80 5.32 9.28 9.56
C HIS A 80 6.25 9.07 10.75
N SER A 81 7.16 8.10 10.64
CA SER A 81 8.24 7.84 11.62
C SER A 81 7.79 7.83 13.09
N GLY A 82 6.61 7.25 13.36
CA GLY A 82 6.05 7.18 14.71
C GLY A 82 5.34 8.46 15.16
N THR A 83 5.15 9.43 14.28
CA THR A 83 4.37 10.65 14.54
C THR A 83 3.05 10.58 13.81
N LEU A 84 1.98 11.00 14.48
CA LEU A 84 0.65 11.19 13.89
C LEU A 84 0.29 12.68 13.98
N ARG A 85 -0.08 13.29 12.84
CA ARG A 85 -0.55 14.68 12.76
C ARG A 85 -1.89 14.72 12.06
N PRO A 86 -2.97 15.26 12.68
CA PRO A 86 -4.23 15.44 11.98
C PRO A 86 -4.06 16.48 10.86
N LEU A 87 -4.67 16.22 9.72
CA LEU A 87 -4.80 17.20 8.64
C LEU A 87 -6.06 18.03 8.88
N LEU A 88 -5.87 19.31 9.23
CA LEU A 88 -6.96 20.24 9.51
C LEU A 88 -7.42 20.97 8.25
N ASP A 89 -8.48 21.77 8.36
CA ASP A 89 -8.96 22.58 7.25
C ASP A 89 -7.86 23.48 6.69
N GLY A 90 -7.67 23.42 5.36
CA GLY A 90 -6.61 24.13 4.66
C GLY A 90 -5.31 23.32 4.47
N ASP A 91 -5.16 22.15 5.08
CA ASP A 91 -4.00 21.26 4.88
C ASP A 91 -4.25 20.35 3.64
N ASP A 92 -4.08 20.87 2.44
CA ASP A 92 -4.24 20.08 1.20
C ASP A 92 -2.97 19.31 0.81
N GLU A 93 -1.85 19.57 1.50
CA GLU A 93 -0.56 18.93 1.26
C GLU A 93 -0.06 18.24 2.53
N VAL A 94 0.75 17.22 2.33
CA VAL A 94 1.43 16.47 3.40
C VAL A 94 2.92 16.75 3.38
N THR A 95 3.59 16.53 4.51
CA THR A 95 5.06 16.67 4.60
C THR A 95 5.77 15.71 3.63
N ASP A 96 6.92 16.08 3.09
CA ASP A 96 7.64 15.29 2.08
C ASP A 96 7.94 13.87 2.55
N GLU A 97 8.14 13.68 3.83
CA GLU A 97 8.41 12.39 4.46
C GLU A 97 7.18 11.53 4.69
N CYS A 98 5.97 12.10 4.61
CA CYS A 98 4.73 11.33 4.83
C CYS A 98 4.55 10.30 3.72
N GLU A 99 4.43 9.04 4.09
CA GLU A 99 4.22 7.94 3.16
C GLU A 99 2.84 7.31 3.30
N ASN A 100 2.17 7.57 4.43
CA ASN A 100 0.89 6.95 4.78
C ASN A 100 -0.06 7.98 5.41
N LEU A 101 -1.36 7.80 5.15
CA LEU A 101 -2.42 8.49 5.86
C LEU A 101 -3.24 7.46 6.64
N TRP A 102 -3.43 7.70 7.93
CA TRP A 102 -4.32 6.87 8.73
C TRP A 102 -5.69 7.55 8.86
N LEU A 103 -6.73 6.77 8.65
CA LEU A 103 -8.10 7.27 8.63
C LEU A 103 -8.91 6.66 9.77
N ARG A 104 -9.74 7.48 10.45
CA ARG A 104 -10.70 7.05 11.48
C ARG A 104 -11.88 8.01 11.58
N PRO A 105 -13.04 7.57 12.11
CA PRO A 105 -14.20 8.46 12.22
C PRO A 105 -14.00 9.61 13.20
N SER A 106 -13.24 9.38 14.30
CA SER A 106 -12.92 10.40 15.30
C SER A 106 -11.74 9.96 16.17
N GLY A 107 -11.24 10.87 17.01
CA GLY A 107 -10.17 10.57 17.97
C GLY A 107 -10.48 9.47 18.98
N ALA A 108 -11.75 9.10 19.16
CA ALA A 108 -12.19 8.07 20.08
C ALA A 108 -12.39 6.68 19.43
N GLU A 109 -12.36 6.64 18.08
CA GLU A 109 -12.68 5.43 17.31
C GLU A 109 -11.39 4.73 16.80
N PRO A 110 -11.46 3.43 16.48
CA PRO A 110 -10.38 2.69 15.87
C PRO A 110 -9.93 3.28 14.54
N TRP A 111 -8.66 3.04 14.16
CA TRP A 111 -8.19 3.26 12.80
C TRP A 111 -8.88 2.30 11.84
N GLU A 112 -9.23 2.78 10.66
CA GLU A 112 -9.97 1.99 9.69
C GLU A 112 -9.15 1.68 8.42
N TYR A 113 -8.33 2.63 7.97
CA TYR A 113 -7.56 2.49 6.73
C TYR A 113 -6.17 3.05 6.87
N ASP A 114 -5.17 2.33 6.32
CA ASP A 114 -3.80 2.81 6.11
C ASP A 114 -3.62 3.16 4.63
N VAL A 115 -3.84 4.41 4.26
CA VAL A 115 -3.76 4.84 2.86
C VAL A 115 -2.31 5.10 2.48
N ILE A 116 -1.78 4.30 1.55
CA ILE A 116 -0.40 4.43 1.09
C ILE A 116 -0.32 5.50 -0.01
N LEU A 117 0.60 6.44 0.17
CA LEU A 117 0.89 7.49 -0.81
C LEU A 117 1.96 7.00 -1.79
N MET A 118 1.57 6.87 -3.06
CA MET A 118 2.45 6.39 -4.11
C MET A 118 3.06 7.54 -4.92
N HIS A 119 4.35 7.42 -5.23
CA HIS A 119 5.05 8.36 -6.10
C HIS A 119 4.68 8.10 -7.56
N THR A 120 3.73 8.87 -8.08
CA THR A 120 3.24 8.75 -9.45
C THR A 120 3.15 10.11 -10.13
N THR A 121 3.29 10.11 -11.44
CA THR A 121 2.70 11.11 -12.33
C THR A 121 1.35 10.56 -12.83
N PRO A 122 0.57 11.29 -13.65
CA PRO A 122 -0.66 10.75 -14.24
C PRO A 122 -0.48 9.46 -15.05
N THR A 123 0.73 9.20 -15.55
CA THR A 123 1.02 8.06 -16.44
C THR A 123 2.08 7.11 -15.92
N THR A 124 2.86 7.50 -14.92
CA THR A 124 4.07 6.74 -14.51
C THR A 124 4.12 6.59 -13.01
N TRP A 125 4.35 5.38 -12.55
CA TRP A 125 4.75 5.07 -11.19
C TRP A 125 6.27 4.98 -11.09
N THR A 126 6.82 5.48 -9.98
CA THR A 126 8.25 5.39 -9.66
C THR A 126 8.42 4.78 -8.28
N PHE A 127 9.35 3.84 -8.14
CA PHE A 127 9.63 3.23 -6.86
C PHE A 127 10.32 4.22 -5.93
N LYS A 128 9.70 4.51 -4.78
CA LYS A 128 10.12 5.57 -3.86
C LYS A 128 11.55 5.43 -3.30
N ARG A 129 12.11 4.23 -3.31
CA ARG A 129 13.44 3.94 -2.75
C ARG A 129 14.54 3.92 -3.81
N ASP A 130 14.18 3.83 -5.09
CA ASP A 130 15.11 3.87 -6.21
C ASP A 130 14.40 4.37 -7.47
N ALA A 131 14.61 5.61 -7.82
CA ALA A 131 13.95 6.25 -8.95
C ALA A 131 14.34 5.66 -10.32
N ARG A 132 15.35 4.80 -10.39
CA ARG A 132 15.69 4.05 -11.60
C ARG A 132 14.63 3.01 -11.95
N ILE A 133 13.80 2.62 -10.97
CA ILE A 133 12.72 1.65 -11.15
C ILE A 133 11.42 2.42 -11.35
N SER A 134 10.90 2.37 -12.57
CA SER A 134 9.63 3.00 -12.95
C SER A 134 8.87 2.14 -13.95
N ARG A 135 7.54 2.30 -14.00
CA ARG A 135 6.64 1.64 -14.95
C ARG A 135 5.48 2.57 -15.31
N PRO A 136 4.83 2.39 -16.45
CA PRO A 136 3.53 2.99 -16.69
C PRO A 136 2.56 2.65 -15.53
N LEU A 137 1.80 3.63 -15.07
CA LEU A 137 0.87 3.44 -13.93
C LEU A 137 -0.14 2.30 -14.21
N ALA A 138 -0.60 2.17 -15.44
CA ALA A 138 -1.49 1.07 -15.83
C ALA A 138 -0.84 -0.31 -15.68
N ASP A 139 0.49 -0.41 -15.87
CA ASP A 139 1.22 -1.68 -15.85
C ASP A 139 1.58 -2.17 -14.45
N ILE A 140 1.35 -1.36 -13.41
CA ILE A 140 1.52 -1.80 -12.02
C ILE A 140 0.20 -2.28 -11.39
N LEU A 141 -0.90 -2.23 -12.13
CA LEU A 141 -2.24 -2.55 -11.63
C LEU A 141 -2.83 -3.74 -12.38
N TRP A 142 -3.67 -4.47 -11.69
CA TRP A 142 -4.57 -5.49 -12.25
C TRP A 142 -5.92 -5.42 -11.53
N GLU A 143 -6.93 -6.06 -12.07
CA GLU A 143 -8.29 -5.96 -11.53
C GLU A 143 -8.86 -7.35 -11.22
N ARG A 144 -9.58 -7.45 -10.10
CA ARG A 144 -10.38 -8.59 -9.73
C ARG A 144 -11.66 -8.10 -9.05
N ASP A 145 -12.81 -8.62 -9.48
CA ASP A 145 -14.12 -8.32 -8.93
C ASP A 145 -14.44 -6.80 -8.86
N GLY A 146 -13.97 -6.04 -9.88
CA GLY A 146 -14.18 -4.60 -9.97
C GLY A 146 -13.26 -3.76 -9.07
N ILE A 147 -12.34 -4.37 -8.35
CA ILE A 147 -11.34 -3.69 -7.51
C ILE A 147 -9.97 -3.80 -8.16
N ARG A 148 -9.26 -2.67 -8.22
CA ARG A 148 -7.87 -2.64 -8.69
C ARG A 148 -6.91 -2.97 -7.55
N TYR A 149 -5.90 -3.75 -7.87
CA TYR A 149 -4.86 -4.18 -6.94
C TYR A 149 -3.48 -3.88 -7.53
N LEU A 150 -2.51 -3.63 -6.64
CA LEU A 150 -1.12 -3.56 -7.04
C LEU A 150 -0.65 -4.93 -7.56
N ARG A 151 0.05 -4.97 -8.68
CA ARG A 151 0.60 -6.22 -9.22
C ARG A 151 1.53 -6.91 -8.23
N PRO A 152 1.52 -8.25 -8.19
CA PRO A 152 2.25 -9.03 -7.20
C PRO A 152 3.76 -8.77 -7.21
N GLU A 153 4.38 -8.65 -8.38
CA GLU A 153 5.82 -8.38 -8.51
C GLU A 153 6.18 -7.00 -7.94
N VAL A 154 5.32 -6.00 -8.12
CA VAL A 154 5.52 -4.66 -7.56
C VAL A 154 5.32 -4.68 -6.04
N GLN A 155 4.30 -5.39 -5.56
CA GLN A 155 4.05 -5.55 -4.13
C GLN A 155 5.22 -6.28 -3.44
N LEU A 156 5.78 -7.32 -4.06
CA LEU A 156 6.93 -8.04 -3.53
C LEU A 156 8.18 -7.15 -3.47
N LEU A 157 8.42 -6.29 -4.45
CA LEU A 157 9.51 -5.31 -4.40
C LEU A 157 9.37 -4.39 -3.17
N HIS A 158 8.15 -3.92 -2.85
CA HIS A 158 7.93 -3.12 -1.64
C HIS A 158 8.23 -3.92 -0.35
N LYS A 159 7.89 -5.21 -0.30
CA LYS A 159 8.08 -6.11 0.85
C LYS A 159 9.54 -6.57 1.03
N ALA A 160 10.33 -6.55 -0.01
CA ALA A 160 11.73 -7.01 0.01
C ALA A 160 12.60 -6.29 1.06
N ARG A 161 12.26 -5.06 1.45
CA ARG A 161 13.03 -4.27 2.41
C ARG A 161 13.11 -4.88 3.82
N ALA A 162 12.00 -5.39 4.34
CA ALA A 162 11.89 -5.70 5.77
C ALA A 162 12.04 -7.19 6.08
N LEU A 163 11.68 -8.07 5.14
CA LEU A 163 11.72 -9.54 5.26
C LEU A 163 11.07 -10.05 6.56
N ARG A 164 9.97 -9.41 7.00
CA ARG A 164 9.17 -9.90 8.13
C ARG A 164 8.68 -11.32 7.85
N PRO A 165 8.30 -12.11 8.86
CA PRO A 165 7.75 -13.47 8.63
C PRO A 165 6.61 -13.48 7.61
N GLN A 166 5.68 -12.52 7.68
CA GLN A 166 4.59 -12.39 6.71
C GLN A 166 5.08 -12.03 5.29
N ASP A 167 6.15 -11.22 5.14
CA ASP A 167 6.67 -10.87 3.82
C ASP A 167 7.32 -12.09 3.14
N ARG A 168 7.95 -12.98 3.93
CA ARG A 168 8.48 -14.26 3.43
C ARG A 168 7.36 -15.21 3.03
N ALA A 169 6.30 -15.32 3.84
CA ALA A 169 5.13 -16.12 3.51
C ALA A 169 4.43 -15.62 2.24
N ASP A 170 4.24 -14.32 2.11
CA ASP A 170 3.69 -13.68 0.91
C ASP A 170 4.55 -13.97 -0.33
N PHE A 171 5.88 -13.91 -0.22
CA PHE A 171 6.79 -14.27 -1.30
C PHE A 171 6.64 -15.74 -1.71
N HIS A 172 6.67 -16.66 -0.74
CA HIS A 172 6.54 -18.10 -1.03
C HIS A 172 5.20 -18.47 -1.67
N ALA A 173 4.12 -17.79 -1.29
CA ALA A 173 2.81 -18.00 -1.91
C ALA A 173 2.74 -17.41 -3.33
N CYS A 174 3.41 -16.29 -3.57
CA CYS A 174 3.27 -15.50 -4.79
C CYS A 174 4.25 -15.89 -5.89
N ALA A 175 5.52 -16.14 -5.53
CA ALA A 175 6.60 -16.37 -6.51
C ALA A 175 6.36 -17.52 -7.48
N PRO A 176 5.77 -18.68 -7.07
CA PRO A 176 5.46 -19.77 -8.01
C PRO A 176 4.38 -19.41 -9.04
N LEU A 177 3.56 -18.40 -8.77
CA LEU A 177 2.43 -17.99 -9.59
C LEU A 177 2.78 -16.83 -10.55
N LEU A 178 3.94 -16.22 -10.40
CA LEU A 178 4.41 -15.15 -11.30
C LEU A 178 4.68 -15.74 -12.68
N ASP A 179 4.18 -15.06 -13.71
CA ASP A 179 4.60 -15.35 -15.08
C ASP A 179 6.06 -14.93 -15.33
N ASP A 180 6.62 -15.33 -16.46
CA ASP A 180 8.03 -15.08 -16.78
C ASP A 180 8.35 -13.58 -16.86
N ALA A 181 7.43 -12.76 -17.35
CA ALA A 181 7.62 -11.31 -17.46
C ALA A 181 7.66 -10.63 -16.08
N ALA A 182 6.71 -10.97 -15.20
CA ALA A 182 6.65 -10.46 -13.82
C ALA A 182 7.87 -10.93 -13.01
N ARG A 183 8.28 -12.19 -13.18
CA ARG A 183 9.46 -12.76 -12.54
C ARG A 183 10.74 -12.05 -12.98
N THR A 184 10.95 -11.89 -14.28
CA THR A 184 12.11 -11.18 -14.84
C THR A 184 12.16 -9.75 -14.32
N TRP A 185 11.04 -9.03 -14.39
CA TRP A 185 10.98 -7.66 -13.89
C TRP A 185 11.32 -7.56 -12.40
N LEU A 186 10.82 -8.50 -11.56
CA LEU A 186 11.11 -8.49 -10.13
C LEU A 186 12.60 -8.77 -9.85
N VAL A 187 13.23 -9.66 -10.61
CA VAL A 187 14.69 -9.92 -10.53
C VAL A 187 15.46 -8.65 -10.83
N ASP A 188 15.19 -8.01 -11.97
CA ASP A 188 15.87 -6.78 -12.38
C ASP A 188 15.69 -5.65 -11.35
N ALA A 189 14.47 -5.48 -10.84
CA ALA A 189 14.17 -4.48 -9.82
C ALA A 189 14.87 -4.76 -8.48
N LEU A 190 14.95 -6.03 -8.06
CA LEU A 190 15.67 -6.42 -6.85
C LEU A 190 17.18 -6.24 -7.00
N GLU A 191 17.75 -6.56 -8.16
CA GLU A 191 19.18 -6.34 -8.42
C GLU A 191 19.56 -4.87 -8.32
N LEU A 192 18.66 -3.96 -8.75
CA LEU A 192 18.87 -2.52 -8.65
C LEU A 192 18.70 -2.01 -7.21
N ALA A 193 17.59 -2.35 -6.54
CA ALA A 193 17.23 -1.76 -5.26
C ALA A 193 17.83 -2.49 -4.05
N HIS A 194 18.06 -3.79 -4.16
CA HIS A 194 18.51 -4.68 -3.10
C HIS A 194 19.51 -5.71 -3.61
N PRO A 195 20.73 -5.31 -4.03
CA PRO A 195 21.75 -6.24 -4.49
C PRO A 195 21.98 -7.36 -3.47
N HIS A 196 22.08 -8.61 -3.93
CA HIS A 196 22.22 -9.81 -3.08
C HIS A 196 20.99 -10.16 -2.23
N HIS A 197 19.79 -9.70 -2.60
CA HIS A 197 18.56 -10.07 -1.90
C HIS A 197 18.34 -11.60 -1.94
N PRO A 198 17.97 -12.27 -0.82
CA PRO A 198 17.85 -13.73 -0.77
C PRO A 198 16.80 -14.30 -1.74
N TRP A 199 15.78 -13.50 -2.12
CA TRP A 199 14.78 -13.96 -3.09
C TRP A 199 15.32 -14.12 -4.51
N LEU A 200 16.45 -13.51 -4.86
CA LEU A 200 17.07 -13.65 -6.19
C LEU A 200 17.46 -15.10 -6.51
N GLU A 201 17.89 -15.87 -5.52
CA GLU A 201 18.21 -17.29 -5.71
C GLU A 201 16.97 -18.13 -6.06
N SER A 202 15.82 -17.78 -5.48
CA SER A 202 14.56 -18.51 -5.69
C SER A 202 13.80 -18.07 -6.95
N LEU A 203 14.12 -16.90 -7.49
CA LEU A 203 13.48 -16.35 -8.69
C LEU A 203 14.20 -16.74 -9.98
N ARG A 204 15.46 -17.12 -9.93
CA ARG A 204 16.30 -17.60 -11.04
C ARG A 204 16.08 -19.09 -11.30
#